data_e5ac2c8e930aa1fdb67c8ee83f2e380c
#
_entry.id   e5ac2c8e930aa1fdb67c8ee83f2e380c
#
_cell.length_a   1.000
_cell.length_b   1.000
_cell.length_c   1.000
_cell.angle_alpha   90.00
_cell.angle_beta   90.00
_cell.angle_gamma   90.00
#
_symmetry.space_group_name_H-M   'P 1'
#
loop_
_entity.id
_entity.type
_entity.pdbx_description
1 polymer ?
#
loop_
_entity_poly.entity_id
_entity_poly.type
_entity_poly.pdbx_seq_one_letter_code
_entity_poly.pdbx_strand_id
1 'polypeptide(L)'
;MRISRFLIIAVVTACSMRLTAAAVIPAQDPAVVNAKLLTVKLDNPRVRVMEATLKPGDKEQMHSHPPYVVYVIAGGKVRNHNTDGTTSETTFTPGQTLYRDPVTHWSENIGDTTIRTLVIELKPQ
;
A
#
# COMPACT_ATOMS: atom_id res chain seq x y z
N MET A 1 -50.32 -22.27 56.50
CA MET A 1 -49.84 -21.11 55.76
C MET A 1 -48.58 -21.49 55.06
N ARG A 2 -48.63 -21.76 53.72
CA ARG A 2 -47.45 -22.23 52.93
C ARG A 2 -46.91 -21.00 52.17
N ILE A 3 -45.66 -20.63 52.47
CA ILE A 3 -44.98 -19.55 51.78
C ILE A 3 -44.22 -20.17 50.58
N SER A 4 -44.72 -19.90 49.37
CA SER A 4 -44.03 -20.27 48.12
C SER A 4 -42.87 -19.30 47.88
N ARG A 5 -41.64 -19.86 47.87
CA ARG A 5 -40.43 -19.13 47.45
C ARG A 5 -40.32 -19.19 45.91
N PHE A 6 -40.56 -18.07 45.26
CA PHE A 6 -40.26 -17.92 43.82
C PHE A 6 -38.75 -17.73 43.65
N LEU A 7 -38.13 -18.70 42.97
CA LEU A 7 -36.72 -18.61 42.56
C LEU A 7 -36.64 -17.81 41.28
N ILE A 8 -36.10 -16.59 41.34
CA ILE A 8 -35.84 -15.77 40.15
C ILE A 8 -34.48 -16.22 39.59
N ILE A 9 -34.50 -16.91 38.45
CA ILE A 9 -33.26 -17.25 37.70
C ILE A 9 -32.94 -16.06 36.80
N ALA A 10 -31.92 -15.29 37.17
CA ALA A 10 -31.37 -14.25 36.30
C ALA A 10 -30.52 -14.88 35.22
N VAL A 11 -30.99 -14.87 33.96
CA VAL A 11 -30.21 -15.27 32.80
C VAL A 11 -29.28 -14.12 32.44
N VAL A 12 -27.99 -14.26 32.76
CA VAL A 12 -26.96 -13.34 32.31
C VAL A 12 -26.55 -13.74 30.89
N THR A 13 -27.04 -13.01 29.92
CA THR A 13 -26.63 -13.17 28.52
C THR A 13 -25.27 -12.50 28.33
N ALA A 14 -24.20 -13.29 28.32
CA ALA A 14 -22.87 -12.81 28.01
C ALA A 14 -22.79 -12.46 26.51
N CYS A 15 -22.82 -11.16 26.22
CA CYS A 15 -22.57 -10.65 24.86
C CYS A 15 -21.07 -10.79 24.55
N SER A 16 -20.69 -11.85 23.85
CA SER A 16 -19.31 -12.05 23.38
C SER A 16 -19.01 -11.08 22.25
N MET A 17 -18.38 -9.95 22.57
CA MET A 17 -17.78 -9.08 21.56
C MET A 17 -16.62 -9.84 20.90
N ARG A 18 -16.83 -10.31 19.67
CA ARG A 18 -15.76 -10.82 18.83
C ARG A 18 -14.97 -9.60 18.31
N LEU A 19 -13.80 -9.35 18.90
CA LEU A 19 -12.81 -8.48 18.28
C LEU A 19 -12.33 -9.18 17.00
N THR A 20 -12.78 -8.70 15.85
CA THR A 20 -12.17 -9.07 14.57
C THR A 20 -10.82 -8.34 14.50
N ALA A 21 -9.74 -9.05 14.75
CA ALA A 21 -8.41 -8.53 14.47
C ALA A 21 -8.34 -8.21 12.98
N ALA A 22 -8.09 -6.94 12.64
CA ALA A 22 -7.80 -6.55 11.27
C ALA A 22 -6.56 -7.34 10.82
N ALA A 23 -6.66 -8.05 9.69
CA ALA A 23 -5.53 -8.80 9.14
C ALA A 23 -4.40 -7.78 8.84
N VAL A 24 -3.27 -7.94 9.53
CA VAL A 24 -2.06 -7.17 9.22
C VAL A 24 -1.54 -7.69 7.89
N ILE A 25 -1.65 -6.87 6.83
CA ILE A 25 -1.05 -7.19 5.53
C ILE A 25 0.47 -7.05 5.72
N PRO A 26 1.26 -8.13 5.53
CA PRO A 26 2.71 -8.02 5.66
C PRO A 26 3.26 -7.01 4.65
N ALA A 27 4.22 -6.20 5.07
CA ALA A 27 4.95 -5.33 4.17
C ALA A 27 5.62 -6.18 3.07
N GLN A 28 5.31 -5.89 1.80
CA GLN A 28 5.87 -6.61 0.66
C GLN A 28 6.89 -5.71 -0.04
N ASP A 29 8.07 -6.27 -0.30
CA ASP A 29 9.15 -5.56 -0.99
C ASP A 29 8.76 -5.34 -2.46
N PRO A 30 8.67 -4.07 -2.93
CA PRO A 30 8.31 -3.75 -4.30
C PRO A 30 9.24 -4.40 -5.35
N ALA A 31 10.54 -4.49 -5.08
CA ALA A 31 11.51 -5.08 -5.99
C ALA A 31 11.34 -6.60 -6.13
N VAL A 32 10.75 -7.26 -5.13
CA VAL A 32 10.47 -8.70 -5.15
C VAL A 32 9.16 -8.98 -5.87
N VAL A 33 8.06 -8.35 -5.42
CA VAL A 33 6.73 -8.66 -5.95
C VAL A 33 6.50 -8.07 -7.34
N ASN A 34 7.22 -7.01 -7.70
CA ASN A 34 7.14 -6.33 -9.00
C ASN A 34 8.44 -6.44 -9.81
N ALA A 35 9.19 -7.53 -9.69
CA ALA A 35 10.50 -7.72 -10.33
C ALA A 35 10.49 -7.59 -11.87
N LYS A 36 9.33 -7.71 -12.51
CA LYS A 36 9.18 -7.49 -13.95
C LYS A 36 9.05 -6.02 -14.35
N LEU A 37 8.66 -5.16 -13.39
CA LEU A 37 8.38 -3.75 -13.59
C LEU A 37 9.42 -2.84 -12.92
N LEU A 38 10.09 -3.32 -11.86
CA LEU A 38 11.06 -2.58 -11.07
C LEU A 38 12.44 -3.22 -11.10
N THR A 39 13.46 -2.40 -11.31
CA THR A 39 14.88 -2.81 -11.28
C THR A 39 15.63 -2.02 -10.23
N VAL A 40 16.29 -2.69 -9.29
CA VAL A 40 17.17 -2.04 -8.30
C VAL A 40 18.43 -1.52 -9.00
N LYS A 41 18.68 -0.23 -8.88
CA LYS A 41 19.84 0.48 -9.47
C LYS A 41 20.94 0.74 -8.46
N LEU A 42 20.55 0.99 -7.20
CA LEU A 42 21.45 1.23 -6.07
C LEU A 42 20.77 0.74 -4.79
N ASP A 43 21.54 0.09 -3.94
CA ASP A 43 21.08 -0.27 -2.60
C ASP A 43 22.26 -0.14 -1.62
N ASN A 44 22.09 0.71 -0.61
CA ASN A 44 23.06 0.93 0.46
C ASN A 44 22.34 1.17 1.80
N PRO A 45 23.04 1.34 2.93
CA PRO A 45 22.40 1.53 4.23
C PRO A 45 21.49 2.77 4.35
N ARG A 46 21.58 3.74 3.42
CA ARG A 46 20.84 5.00 3.50
C ARG A 46 19.68 5.09 2.54
N VAL A 47 19.84 4.57 1.32
CA VAL A 47 18.84 4.67 0.27
C VAL A 47 18.80 3.40 -0.56
N ARG A 48 17.63 3.14 -1.15
CA ARG A 48 17.47 2.19 -2.25
C ARG A 48 16.85 2.93 -3.42
N VAL A 49 17.50 2.87 -4.58
CA VAL A 49 17.02 3.47 -5.82
C VAL A 49 16.56 2.37 -6.76
N MET A 50 15.32 2.46 -7.19
CA MET A 50 14.71 1.54 -8.16
C MET A 50 14.24 2.34 -9.37
N GLU A 51 14.37 1.76 -10.55
CA GLU A 51 13.71 2.27 -11.76
C GLU A 51 12.45 1.45 -12.00
N ALA A 52 11.31 2.12 -12.07
CA ALA A 52 10.03 1.52 -12.42
C ALA A 52 9.69 1.86 -13.88
N THR A 53 9.18 0.88 -14.61
CA THR A 53 8.70 1.03 -15.99
C THR A 53 7.34 0.36 -16.10
N LEU A 54 6.28 1.15 -16.35
CA LEU A 54 4.92 0.70 -16.53
C LEU A 54 4.43 1.07 -17.94
N LYS A 55 4.25 0.08 -18.79
CA LYS A 55 3.59 0.26 -20.08
C LYS A 55 2.09 0.50 -19.90
N PRO A 56 1.37 1.06 -20.89
CA PRO A 56 -0.09 1.16 -20.82
C PRO A 56 -0.74 -0.15 -20.44
N GLY A 57 -1.58 -0.12 -19.38
CA GLY A 57 -2.27 -1.28 -18.82
C GLY A 57 -1.48 -2.12 -17.81
N ASP A 58 -0.19 -1.87 -17.60
CA ASP A 58 0.58 -2.56 -16.57
C ASP A 58 0.04 -2.24 -15.17
N LYS A 59 0.03 -3.27 -14.33
CA LYS A 59 -0.41 -3.22 -12.93
C LYS A 59 0.66 -3.80 -12.04
N GLU A 60 0.94 -3.09 -10.97
CA GLU A 60 1.80 -3.58 -9.89
C GLU A 60 1.05 -4.56 -8.97
N GLN A 61 1.81 -5.38 -8.27
CA GLN A 61 1.31 -6.12 -7.11
C GLN A 61 1.34 -5.21 -5.89
N MET A 62 0.46 -5.48 -4.91
CA MET A 62 0.45 -4.78 -3.63
C MET A 62 1.84 -4.84 -2.98
N HIS A 63 2.36 -3.68 -2.58
CA HIS A 63 3.69 -3.56 -1.98
C HIS A 63 3.75 -2.38 -1.00
N SER A 64 4.84 -2.29 -0.25
CA SER A 64 5.04 -1.24 0.76
C SER A 64 6.34 -0.49 0.53
N HIS A 65 6.29 0.80 0.78
CA HIS A 65 7.46 1.69 0.79
C HIS A 65 7.64 2.32 2.17
N PRO A 66 8.90 2.50 2.64
CA PRO A 66 9.22 3.52 3.65
C PRO A 66 9.01 4.93 3.04
N PRO A 67 9.36 6.04 3.72
CA PRO A 67 9.38 7.34 3.07
C PRO A 67 10.24 7.30 1.80
N TYR A 68 9.75 7.91 0.71
CA TYR A 68 10.43 7.83 -0.57
C TYR A 68 10.23 9.08 -1.43
N VAL A 69 11.13 9.25 -2.39
CA VAL A 69 11.04 10.27 -3.43
C VAL A 69 10.80 9.58 -4.77
N VAL A 70 9.91 10.16 -5.57
CA VAL A 70 9.70 9.76 -6.97
C VAL A 70 10.23 10.86 -7.88
N TYR A 71 11.11 10.50 -8.81
CA TYR A 71 11.52 11.36 -9.92
C TYR A 71 10.96 10.80 -11.23
N VAL A 72 10.24 11.62 -11.98
CA VAL A 72 9.59 11.21 -13.23
C VAL A 72 10.53 11.40 -14.41
N ILE A 73 10.90 10.29 -15.07
CA ILE A 73 11.70 10.28 -16.31
C ILE A 73 10.80 10.43 -17.53
N ALA A 74 9.74 9.61 -17.59
CA ALA A 74 8.73 9.65 -18.64
C ALA A 74 7.35 9.64 -17.99
N GLY A 75 6.50 10.57 -18.41
CA GLY A 75 5.20 10.84 -17.81
C GLY A 75 4.08 9.96 -18.32
N GLY A 76 2.93 10.11 -17.67
CA GLY A 76 1.70 9.41 -18.01
C GLY A 76 0.68 9.47 -16.88
N LYS A 77 -0.43 8.79 -17.05
CA LYS A 77 -1.53 8.79 -16.09
C LYS A 77 -1.53 7.50 -15.28
N VAL A 78 -1.40 7.63 -13.97
CA VAL A 78 -1.35 6.51 -13.02
C VAL A 78 -2.56 6.56 -12.09
N ARG A 79 -3.12 5.39 -11.78
CA ARG A 79 -4.08 5.22 -10.69
C ARG A 79 -3.43 4.42 -9.57
N ASN A 80 -3.47 4.98 -8.36
CA ASN A 80 -3.01 4.34 -7.14
C ASN A 80 -4.20 3.73 -6.41
N HIS A 81 -3.99 2.55 -5.83
CA HIS A 81 -4.99 1.82 -5.06
C HIS A 81 -4.44 1.58 -3.65
N ASN A 82 -5.16 2.07 -2.65
CA ASN A 82 -4.79 1.93 -1.24
C ASN A 82 -5.40 0.67 -0.62
N THR A 83 -4.86 0.26 0.53
CA THR A 83 -5.34 -0.93 1.27
C THR A 83 -6.76 -0.81 1.79
N ASP A 84 -7.27 0.42 1.96
CA ASP A 84 -8.65 0.71 2.38
C ASP A 84 -9.68 0.68 1.22
N GLY A 85 -9.22 0.35 0.00
CA GLY A 85 -10.04 0.32 -1.22
C GLY A 85 -10.22 1.68 -1.91
N THR A 86 -9.67 2.76 -1.36
CA THR A 86 -9.68 4.08 -2.01
C THR A 86 -8.68 4.13 -3.16
N THR A 87 -8.97 4.97 -4.15
CA THR A 87 -8.10 5.20 -5.31
C THR A 87 -7.83 6.69 -5.51
N SER A 88 -6.69 6.98 -6.12
CA SER A 88 -6.36 8.33 -6.57
C SER A 88 -5.69 8.28 -7.94
N GLU A 89 -5.96 9.28 -8.79
CA GLU A 89 -5.30 9.43 -10.08
C GLU A 89 -4.29 10.56 -10.05
N THR A 90 -3.15 10.34 -10.66
CA THR A 90 -2.07 11.34 -10.79
C THR A 90 -1.57 11.34 -12.22
N THR A 91 -1.38 12.53 -12.79
CA THR A 91 -0.66 12.69 -14.05
C THR A 91 0.79 13.03 -13.74
N PHE A 92 1.71 12.17 -14.14
CA PHE A 92 3.14 12.40 -14.03
C PHE A 92 3.66 13.21 -15.20
N THR A 93 4.41 14.27 -14.89
CA THR A 93 5.10 15.10 -15.88
C THR A 93 6.60 14.85 -15.81
N PRO A 94 7.32 14.68 -16.92
CA PRO A 94 8.77 14.49 -16.93
C PRO A 94 9.49 15.59 -16.14
N GLY A 95 10.46 15.21 -15.31
CA GLY A 95 11.19 16.10 -14.40
C GLY A 95 10.50 16.41 -13.07
N GLN A 96 9.26 16.00 -12.89
CA GLN A 96 8.55 16.17 -11.63
C GLN A 96 9.20 15.34 -10.53
N THR A 97 9.32 15.95 -9.33
CA THR A 97 9.86 15.31 -8.13
C THR A 97 8.83 15.37 -7.02
N LEU A 98 8.51 14.21 -6.42
CA LEU A 98 7.47 14.05 -5.41
C LEU A 98 8.02 13.36 -4.18
N TYR A 99 7.81 13.93 -2.99
CA TYR A 99 7.99 13.22 -1.73
C TYR A 99 6.72 12.46 -1.36
N ARG A 100 6.88 11.26 -0.82
CA ARG A 100 5.79 10.41 -0.36
C ARG A 100 6.07 9.86 1.03
N ASP A 101 5.07 9.91 1.88
CA ASP A 101 5.06 9.22 3.17
C ASP A 101 5.05 7.69 2.98
N PRO A 102 5.38 6.91 4.03
CA PRO A 102 5.24 5.46 3.99
C PRO A 102 3.85 5.03 3.52
N VAL A 103 3.79 4.06 2.63
CA VAL A 103 2.53 3.61 2.04
C VAL A 103 2.56 2.12 1.71
N THR A 104 1.41 1.46 1.82
CA THR A 104 1.13 0.15 1.23
C THR A 104 0.07 0.35 0.15
N HIS A 105 0.42 0.05 -1.09
CA HIS A 105 -0.43 0.31 -2.26
C HIS A 105 -0.06 -0.58 -3.45
N TRP A 106 -0.78 -0.41 -4.53
CA TRP A 106 -0.38 -0.82 -5.87
C TRP A 106 -0.84 0.23 -6.89
N SER A 107 -0.18 0.29 -8.04
CA SER A 107 -0.46 1.28 -9.06
C SER A 107 -0.71 0.62 -10.42
N GLU A 108 -1.47 1.30 -11.27
CA GLU A 108 -1.68 0.91 -12.66
C GLU A 108 -1.48 2.10 -13.60
N ASN A 109 -0.90 1.84 -14.76
CA ASN A 109 -0.85 2.82 -15.84
C ASN A 109 -2.16 2.81 -16.60
N ILE A 110 -2.98 3.85 -16.39
CA ILE A 110 -4.29 4.03 -17.04
C ILE A 110 -4.23 4.97 -18.25
N GLY A 111 -3.04 5.40 -18.64
CA GLY A 111 -2.79 6.24 -19.81
C GLY A 111 -2.36 5.42 -21.03
N ASP A 112 -1.87 6.12 -22.05
CA ASP A 112 -1.45 5.58 -23.34
C ASP A 112 0.07 5.69 -23.60
N THR A 113 0.82 6.20 -22.61
CA THR A 113 2.28 6.34 -22.66
C THR A 113 2.96 5.43 -21.65
N THR A 114 4.20 5.00 -21.94
CA THR A 114 5.01 4.26 -20.97
C THR A 114 5.52 5.21 -19.89
N ILE A 115 5.18 4.94 -18.64
CA ILE A 115 5.67 5.68 -17.47
C ILE A 115 7.02 5.11 -17.05
N ARG A 116 8.00 5.99 -16.78
CA ARG A 116 9.29 5.64 -16.19
C ARG A 116 9.60 6.57 -15.04
N THR A 117 9.94 6.01 -13.90
CA THR A 117 10.28 6.77 -12.69
C THR A 117 11.51 6.18 -12.00
N LEU A 118 12.23 7.04 -11.27
CA LEU A 118 13.11 6.58 -10.20
C LEU A 118 12.33 6.68 -8.88
N VAL A 119 12.34 5.60 -8.14
CA VAL A 119 11.80 5.50 -6.78
C VAL A 119 13.00 5.42 -5.84
N ILE A 120 13.18 6.43 -4.99
CA ILE A 120 14.28 6.55 -4.05
C ILE A 120 13.73 6.35 -2.65
N GLU A 121 13.84 5.16 -2.10
CA GLU A 121 13.44 4.86 -0.73
C GLU A 121 14.48 5.35 0.27
N LEU A 122 14.01 6.03 1.32
CA LEU A 122 14.83 6.55 2.40
C LEU A 122 14.83 5.52 3.54
N LYS A 123 16.00 4.99 3.88
CA LYS A 123 16.14 3.99 4.94
C LYS A 123 16.25 4.65 6.32
N PRO A 124 15.71 4.01 7.38
CA PRO A 124 15.90 4.49 8.75
C PRO A 124 17.39 4.63 9.10
N GLN A 125 17.71 5.66 9.90
CA GLN A 125 19.05 5.89 10.42
C GLN A 125 19.21 5.22 11.78
#